data_44a99f358e774dcaf4e0b1525be72c60
#
_entry.id   44a99f358e774dcaf4e0b1525be72c60
#
_cell.length_a   1.000
_cell.length_b   1.000
_cell.length_c   1.000
_cell.angle_alpha   90.00
_cell.angle_beta   90.00
_cell.angle_gamma   90.00
#
_symmetry.space_group_name_H-M   'P 1'
#
loop_
_entity.id
_entity.type
_entity.pdbx_description
1 polymer ?
#
loop_
_entity_poly.entity_id
_entity_poly.type
_entity_poly.pdbx_seq_one_letter_code
_entity_poly.pdbx_strand_id
1 'polypeptide(L)'
;MPETKEELFARVSALIEEQSLTKEEVLTYMRQILEIRAFEDNIAELLGRAVLKGASHLYAGQEAVAVGAIAALNKDDLITSTHRGHGHAHAHGDSVAETEQEKQTHYNKMMAEVLGKSGGYCKGKGGSMHIADVSHGNLGATGIVGGNIPVAVGAALAQKLMNTGKVVLCFFGDGATNTGNFHEAMNMASIWDLPVIFIVENNQYAMSVPWKKASKLPNAADRAAAYGMPGVVVDGMDVLAVRGAVLSAVERAR
;
A
#
# COMPACT_ATOMS: atom_id res chain seq x y z
N MET A 1 -22.71 -18.16 -6.42
CA MET A 1 -23.82 -17.17 -6.35
C MET A 1 -23.25 -15.97 -5.62
N PRO A 2 -23.68 -14.73 -5.88
CA PRO A 2 -23.25 -13.60 -5.06
C PRO A 2 -23.71 -13.81 -3.61
N GLU A 3 -22.89 -13.35 -2.66
CA GLU A 3 -23.16 -13.40 -1.21
C GLU A 3 -24.46 -12.63 -0.89
N THR A 4 -25.31 -13.19 -0.04
CA THR A 4 -26.54 -12.50 0.42
C THR A 4 -26.19 -11.40 1.42
N LYS A 5 -27.14 -10.48 1.69
CA LYS A 5 -26.93 -9.42 2.70
C LYS A 5 -26.70 -10.00 4.09
N GLU A 6 -27.39 -11.07 4.43
CA GLU A 6 -27.26 -11.76 5.72
C GLU A 6 -25.90 -12.42 5.86
N GLU A 7 -25.40 -13.09 4.82
CA GLU A 7 -24.06 -13.70 4.79
C GLU A 7 -22.98 -12.64 4.89
N LEU A 8 -23.09 -11.53 4.12
CA LEU A 8 -22.19 -10.39 4.18
C LEU A 8 -22.15 -9.78 5.59
N PHE A 9 -23.32 -9.55 6.19
CA PHE A 9 -23.41 -8.95 7.53
C PHE A 9 -22.77 -9.87 8.58
N ALA A 10 -23.03 -11.19 8.52
CA ALA A 10 -22.45 -12.16 9.44
C ALA A 10 -20.92 -12.19 9.31
N ARG A 11 -20.39 -12.20 8.08
CA ARG A 11 -18.95 -12.20 7.81
C ARG A 11 -18.28 -10.92 8.32
N VAL A 12 -18.85 -9.75 8.03
CA VAL A 12 -18.31 -8.47 8.49
C VAL A 12 -18.33 -8.39 10.02
N SER A 13 -19.42 -8.84 10.66
CA SER A 13 -19.52 -8.86 12.12
C SER A 13 -18.46 -9.77 12.76
N ALA A 14 -18.22 -10.94 12.18
CA ALA A 14 -17.19 -11.86 12.64
C ALA A 14 -15.79 -11.25 12.53
N LEU A 15 -15.46 -10.58 11.42
CA LEU A 15 -14.17 -9.90 11.24
C LEU A 15 -13.97 -8.73 12.20
N ILE A 16 -15.03 -8.00 12.53
CA ILE A 16 -14.99 -6.92 13.54
C ILE A 16 -14.68 -7.49 14.92
N GLU A 17 -15.37 -8.57 15.30
CA GLU A 17 -15.16 -9.25 16.58
C GLU A 17 -13.77 -9.87 16.69
N GLU A 18 -13.35 -10.64 15.68
CA GLU A 18 -12.03 -11.27 15.61
C GLU A 18 -10.88 -10.27 15.77
N GLN A 19 -11.01 -9.11 15.14
CA GLN A 19 -10.01 -8.05 15.18
C GLN A 19 -10.22 -7.04 16.33
N SER A 20 -11.20 -7.28 17.19
CA SER A 20 -11.55 -6.41 18.33
C SER A 20 -11.76 -4.93 17.95
N LEU A 21 -12.37 -4.69 16.79
CA LEU A 21 -12.57 -3.35 16.24
C LEU A 21 -13.80 -2.67 16.84
N THR A 22 -13.67 -1.38 17.08
CA THR A 22 -14.77 -0.51 17.43
C THR A 22 -15.54 -0.04 16.19
N LYS A 23 -16.77 0.40 16.38
CA LYS A 23 -17.57 0.99 15.31
C LYS A 23 -16.88 2.24 14.72
N GLU A 24 -16.26 3.04 15.57
CA GLU A 24 -15.53 4.26 15.17
C GLU A 24 -14.35 3.95 14.26
N GLU A 25 -13.60 2.89 14.54
CA GLU A 25 -12.49 2.46 13.66
C GLU A 25 -13.00 2.02 12.28
N VAL A 26 -14.05 1.21 12.24
CA VAL A 26 -14.66 0.78 10.97
C VAL A 26 -15.19 1.97 10.17
N LEU A 27 -15.84 2.93 10.80
CA LEU A 27 -16.29 4.16 10.15
C LEU A 27 -15.11 5.02 9.68
N THR A 28 -14.00 5.01 10.40
CA THR A 28 -12.77 5.69 10.00
C THR A 28 -12.19 5.08 8.74
N TYR A 29 -12.12 3.74 8.63
CA TYR A 29 -11.66 3.07 7.42
C TYR A 29 -12.56 3.40 6.22
N MET A 30 -13.87 3.38 6.41
CA MET A 30 -14.80 3.76 5.34
C MET A 30 -14.60 5.20 4.90
N ARG A 31 -14.40 6.14 5.83
CA ARG A 31 -14.11 7.54 5.52
C ARG A 31 -12.81 7.66 4.73
N GLN A 32 -11.73 7.02 5.16
CA GLN A 32 -10.44 7.06 4.45
C GLN A 32 -10.54 6.52 3.02
N ILE A 33 -11.28 5.43 2.81
CA ILE A 33 -11.55 4.89 1.45
C ILE A 33 -12.23 5.95 0.58
N LEU A 34 -13.25 6.65 1.10
CA LEU A 34 -13.97 7.69 0.38
C LEU A 34 -13.10 8.94 0.13
N GLU A 35 -12.24 9.31 1.08
CA GLU A 35 -11.30 10.43 0.95
C GLU A 35 -10.24 10.15 -0.11
N ILE A 36 -9.68 8.93 -0.14
CA ILE A 36 -8.76 8.50 -1.22
C ILE A 36 -9.47 8.54 -2.57
N ARG A 37 -10.70 8.01 -2.67
CA ARG A 37 -11.48 8.06 -3.90
C ARG A 37 -11.73 9.50 -4.34
N ALA A 38 -12.14 10.38 -3.44
CA ALA A 38 -12.38 11.80 -3.75
C ALA A 38 -11.08 12.49 -4.21
N PHE A 39 -9.93 12.15 -3.62
CA PHE A 39 -8.64 12.65 -4.07
C PHE A 39 -8.34 12.21 -5.51
N GLU A 40 -8.53 10.92 -5.82
CA GLU A 40 -8.29 10.35 -7.15
C GLU A 40 -9.25 10.92 -8.22
N ASP A 41 -10.52 11.13 -7.87
CA ASP A 41 -11.51 11.74 -8.77
C ASP A 41 -11.11 13.18 -9.11
N ASN A 42 -10.61 13.96 -8.14
CA ASN A 42 -10.05 15.29 -8.38
C ASN A 42 -8.80 15.22 -9.29
N ILE A 43 -7.90 14.26 -9.07
CA ILE A 43 -6.73 14.07 -9.95
C ILE A 43 -7.19 13.74 -11.38
N ALA A 44 -8.17 12.87 -11.54
CA ALA A 44 -8.74 12.51 -12.85
C ALA A 44 -9.33 13.74 -13.56
N GLU A 45 -10.08 14.60 -12.85
CA GLU A 45 -10.62 15.85 -13.40
C GLU A 45 -9.50 16.79 -13.84
N LEU A 46 -8.48 17.00 -12.97
CA LEU A 46 -7.35 17.88 -13.28
C LEU A 46 -6.52 17.39 -14.48
N LEU A 47 -6.39 16.06 -14.64
CA LEU A 47 -5.79 15.45 -15.82
C LEU A 47 -6.62 15.72 -17.07
N GLY A 48 -7.94 15.51 -16.99
CA GLY A 48 -8.88 15.77 -18.10
C GLY A 48 -8.86 17.24 -18.56
N ARG A 49 -8.59 18.16 -17.64
CA ARG A 49 -8.44 19.60 -17.90
C ARG A 49 -7.03 20.02 -18.32
N ALA A 50 -6.09 19.08 -18.46
CA ALA A 50 -4.68 19.32 -18.76
C ALA A 50 -3.98 20.30 -17.77
N VAL A 51 -4.43 20.35 -16.52
CA VAL A 51 -3.81 21.14 -15.45
C VAL A 51 -2.58 20.43 -14.91
N LEU A 52 -2.65 19.11 -14.76
CA LEU A 52 -1.52 18.29 -14.34
C LEU A 52 -0.58 18.01 -15.51
N LYS A 53 0.72 18.14 -15.25
CA LYS A 53 1.77 17.85 -16.21
C LYS A 53 2.44 16.52 -15.90
N GLY A 54 2.78 15.78 -16.96
CA GLY A 54 3.43 14.47 -16.81
C GLY A 54 2.46 13.31 -16.68
N ALA A 55 2.97 12.14 -16.34
CA ALA A 55 2.17 10.95 -16.15
C ALA A 55 1.66 10.87 -14.71
N SER A 56 0.38 10.57 -14.56
CA SER A 56 -0.25 10.26 -13.28
C SER A 56 -0.99 8.93 -13.40
N HIS A 57 -0.90 8.13 -12.35
CA HIS A 57 -1.56 6.83 -12.27
C HIS A 57 -2.48 6.82 -11.06
N LEU A 58 -3.78 6.72 -11.32
CA LEU A 58 -4.80 6.73 -10.28
C LEU A 58 -4.73 5.46 -9.43
N TYR A 59 -5.03 5.60 -8.16
CA TYR A 59 -5.16 4.51 -7.19
C TYR A 59 -6.62 4.00 -7.08
N ALA A 60 -7.54 4.62 -7.81
CA ALA A 60 -8.97 4.30 -7.79
C ALA A 60 -9.22 2.79 -8.00
N GLY A 61 -9.99 2.19 -7.09
CA GLY A 61 -10.30 0.76 -7.06
C GLY A 61 -9.37 -0.09 -6.19
N GLN A 62 -8.37 0.49 -5.52
CA GLN A 62 -7.44 -0.22 -4.64
C GLN A 62 -7.44 0.36 -3.20
N GLU A 63 -8.36 1.27 -2.87
CA GLU A 63 -8.39 2.04 -1.63
C GLU A 63 -8.40 1.17 -0.38
N ALA A 64 -9.18 0.08 -0.42
CA ALA A 64 -9.29 -0.84 0.71
C ALA A 64 -7.97 -1.57 1.03
N VAL A 65 -7.11 -1.77 0.02
CA VAL A 65 -5.77 -2.35 0.22
C VAL A 65 -4.90 -1.38 1.02
N ALA A 66 -4.83 -0.11 0.62
CA ALA A 66 -4.03 0.88 1.33
C ALA A 66 -4.51 1.07 2.78
N VAL A 67 -5.81 1.29 2.95
CA VAL A 67 -6.39 1.54 4.29
C VAL A 67 -6.24 0.33 5.19
N GLY A 68 -6.63 -0.87 4.72
CA GLY A 68 -6.56 -2.08 5.52
C GLY A 68 -5.13 -2.47 5.90
N ALA A 69 -4.20 -2.39 4.96
CA ALA A 69 -2.81 -2.74 5.20
C ALA A 69 -2.13 -1.77 6.18
N ILE A 70 -2.34 -0.48 6.02
CA ILE A 70 -1.73 0.54 6.89
C ILE A 70 -2.37 0.56 8.27
N ALA A 71 -3.67 0.28 8.38
CA ALA A 71 -4.36 0.15 9.67
C ALA A 71 -3.86 -1.03 10.55
N ALA A 72 -3.06 -1.94 10.00
CA ALA A 72 -2.40 -3.02 10.73
C ALA A 72 -1.01 -2.65 11.27
N LEU A 73 -0.49 -1.46 10.94
CA LEU A 73 0.84 -1.01 11.32
C LEU A 73 0.84 -0.19 12.61
N ASN A 74 1.98 -0.14 13.27
CA ASN A 74 2.28 0.90 14.24
C ASN A 74 2.65 2.21 13.53
N LYS A 75 2.47 3.35 14.20
CA LYS A 75 2.76 4.68 13.62
C LYS A 75 4.21 4.88 13.15
N ASP A 76 5.14 4.13 13.69
CA ASP A 76 6.58 4.23 13.40
C ASP A 76 7.10 3.12 12.48
N ASP A 77 6.22 2.24 12.00
CA ASP A 77 6.55 1.29 10.93
C ASP A 77 6.78 2.01 9.59
N LEU A 78 7.41 1.32 8.67
CA LEU A 78 7.84 1.92 7.42
C LEU A 78 7.04 1.37 6.24
N ILE A 79 6.86 2.21 5.21
CA ILE A 79 6.27 1.77 3.95
C ILE A 79 7.14 2.15 2.75
N THR A 80 7.08 1.35 1.68
CA THR A 80 7.52 1.73 0.33
C THR A 80 6.38 1.57 -0.64
N SER A 81 6.34 2.41 -1.67
CA SER A 81 5.20 2.53 -2.55
C SER A 81 5.58 2.52 -4.03
N THR A 82 4.59 2.56 -4.91
CA THR A 82 4.69 2.44 -6.36
C THR A 82 4.29 3.76 -7.06
N HIS A 83 4.32 3.74 -8.39
CA HIS A 83 3.78 4.81 -9.24
C HIS A 83 2.28 5.12 -9.00
N ARG A 84 1.52 4.23 -8.35
CA ARG A 84 0.14 4.42 -7.87
C ARG A 84 0.10 4.70 -6.37
N GLY A 85 0.98 5.58 -5.88
CA GLY A 85 1.26 5.75 -4.46
C GLY A 85 0.32 6.67 -3.70
N HIS A 86 -0.69 7.27 -4.32
CA HIS A 86 -1.56 8.25 -3.66
C HIS A 86 -2.32 7.66 -2.47
N GLY A 87 -2.96 6.49 -2.66
CA GLY A 87 -3.69 5.82 -1.58
C GLY A 87 -2.79 5.43 -0.41
N HIS A 88 -1.58 4.92 -0.69
CA HIS A 88 -0.61 4.59 0.36
C HIS A 88 -0.16 5.83 1.13
N ALA A 89 0.17 6.91 0.41
CA ALA A 89 0.58 8.16 1.04
C ALA A 89 -0.56 8.75 1.88
N HIS A 90 -1.80 8.74 1.37
CA HIS A 90 -2.98 9.24 2.05
C HIS A 90 -3.25 8.47 3.35
N ALA A 91 -3.39 7.14 3.27
CA ALA A 91 -3.67 6.30 4.44
C ALA A 91 -2.55 6.37 5.48
N HIS A 92 -1.28 6.39 5.03
CA HIS A 92 -0.14 6.50 5.93
C HIS A 92 -0.08 7.86 6.62
N GLY A 93 -0.24 8.97 5.89
CA GLY A 93 -0.26 10.29 6.50
C GLY A 93 -1.37 10.48 7.52
N ASP A 94 -2.55 9.90 7.25
CA ASP A 94 -3.66 9.84 8.21
C ASP A 94 -3.31 9.07 9.47
N SER A 95 -2.61 7.94 9.34
CA SER A 95 -2.27 7.07 10.47
C SER A 95 -1.26 7.70 11.43
N VAL A 96 -0.38 8.56 10.93
CA VAL A 96 0.66 9.23 11.73
C VAL A 96 0.23 10.60 12.25
N ALA A 97 -0.76 11.23 11.63
CA ALA A 97 -1.29 12.52 12.08
C ALA A 97 -1.98 12.39 13.44
N GLU A 98 -1.80 13.40 14.30
CA GLU A 98 -2.39 13.46 15.63
C GLU A 98 -3.63 14.37 15.69
N THR A 99 -3.74 15.29 14.73
CA THR A 99 -4.80 16.29 14.66
C THR A 99 -5.42 16.39 13.27
N GLU A 100 -6.65 16.84 13.17
CA GLU A 100 -7.30 17.11 11.87
C GLU A 100 -6.55 18.20 11.07
N GLN A 101 -5.88 19.14 11.74
CA GLN A 101 -5.06 20.15 11.08
C GLN A 101 -3.82 19.53 10.42
N GLU A 102 -3.21 18.53 11.04
CA GLU A 102 -2.08 17.80 10.45
C GLU A 102 -2.53 16.98 9.25
N LYS A 103 -3.67 16.31 9.32
CA LYS A 103 -4.27 15.61 8.17
C LYS A 103 -4.52 16.56 7.00
N GLN A 104 -5.15 17.70 7.26
CA GLN A 104 -5.40 18.69 6.23
C GLN A 104 -4.08 19.22 5.61
N THR A 105 -3.07 19.41 6.45
CA THR A 105 -1.73 19.83 5.99
C THR A 105 -1.10 18.75 5.11
N HIS A 106 -1.24 17.48 5.50
CA HIS A 106 -0.78 16.34 4.72
C HIS A 106 -1.44 16.30 3.33
N TYR A 107 -2.77 16.40 3.26
CA TYR A 107 -3.50 16.38 1.99
C TYR A 107 -3.12 17.55 1.09
N ASN A 108 -2.94 18.74 1.67
CA ASN A 108 -2.47 19.91 0.94
C ASN A 108 -1.05 19.70 0.37
N LYS A 109 -0.15 19.07 1.11
CA LYS A 109 1.20 18.73 0.63
C LYS A 109 1.17 17.68 -0.49
N MET A 110 0.30 16.67 -0.37
CA MET A 110 0.12 15.67 -1.43
C MET A 110 -0.37 16.35 -2.73
N MET A 111 -1.43 17.15 -2.65
CA MET A 111 -1.97 17.86 -3.81
C MET A 111 -0.95 18.85 -4.39
N ALA A 112 -0.22 19.56 -3.53
CA ALA A 112 0.85 20.46 -3.97
C ALA A 112 1.96 19.71 -4.73
N GLU A 113 2.33 18.51 -4.28
CA GLU A 113 3.34 17.69 -4.97
C GLU A 113 2.84 17.26 -6.35
N VAL A 114 1.60 16.77 -6.46
CA VAL A 114 1.00 16.37 -7.74
C VAL A 114 0.90 17.55 -8.70
N LEU A 115 0.61 18.75 -8.20
CA LEU A 115 0.55 19.99 -8.98
C LEU A 115 1.95 20.60 -9.30
N GLY A 116 3.03 19.96 -8.88
CA GLY A 116 4.40 20.46 -9.10
C GLY A 116 4.73 21.75 -8.34
N LYS A 117 4.13 21.95 -7.15
CA LYS A 117 4.33 23.12 -6.31
C LYS A 117 5.38 22.87 -5.23
N SER A 118 6.13 23.91 -4.88
CA SER A 118 7.22 23.86 -3.88
C SER A 118 6.75 23.51 -2.47
N GLY A 119 5.46 23.65 -2.16
CA GLY A 119 4.84 23.24 -0.90
C GLY A 119 4.60 21.74 -0.76
N GLY A 120 4.82 20.94 -1.83
CA GLY A 120 4.70 19.49 -1.80
C GLY A 120 5.85 18.78 -1.07
N TYR A 121 5.68 17.50 -0.77
CA TYR A 121 6.63 16.66 -0.03
C TYR A 121 8.02 16.62 -0.64
N CYS A 122 8.11 16.52 -1.96
CA CYS A 122 9.36 16.53 -2.73
C CYS A 122 9.60 17.88 -3.43
N LYS A 123 9.02 18.96 -2.90
CA LYS A 123 9.08 20.32 -3.43
C LYS A 123 8.57 20.44 -4.87
N GLY A 124 7.58 19.60 -5.22
CA GLY A 124 6.97 19.55 -6.54
C GLY A 124 7.84 18.91 -7.63
N LYS A 125 8.92 18.24 -7.27
CA LYS A 125 9.84 17.57 -8.21
C LYS A 125 9.46 16.10 -8.45
N GLY A 126 8.82 15.45 -7.48
CA GLY A 126 8.42 14.06 -7.56
C GLY A 126 7.13 13.87 -8.37
N GLY A 127 6.19 14.79 -8.24
CA GLY A 127 4.88 14.71 -8.85
C GLY A 127 4.07 13.50 -8.34
N SER A 128 3.15 13.01 -9.18
CA SER A 128 2.22 11.93 -8.83
C SER A 128 2.90 10.62 -8.40
N MET A 129 4.03 10.26 -9.00
CA MET A 129 4.64 8.93 -8.86
C MET A 129 5.76 8.84 -7.81
N HIS A 130 6.11 9.93 -7.12
CA HIS A 130 7.29 9.96 -6.25
C HIS A 130 7.02 10.70 -4.93
N ILE A 131 5.80 10.58 -4.38
CA ILE A 131 5.50 11.13 -3.06
C ILE A 131 6.29 10.36 -2.00
N ALA A 132 6.98 11.08 -1.12
CA ALA A 132 7.75 10.51 -0.02
C ALA A 132 7.65 11.41 1.21
N ASP A 133 7.44 10.81 2.38
CA ASP A 133 7.47 11.47 3.69
C ASP A 133 8.35 10.65 4.64
N VAL A 134 9.65 10.71 4.38
CA VAL A 134 10.64 9.88 5.07
C VAL A 134 10.68 10.16 6.57
N SER A 135 10.37 11.40 6.98
CA SER A 135 10.34 11.78 8.40
C SER A 135 9.28 11.02 9.20
N HIS A 136 8.21 10.57 8.55
CA HIS A 136 7.14 9.80 9.20
C HIS A 136 7.10 8.33 8.77
N GLY A 137 8.10 7.84 8.02
CA GLY A 137 8.21 6.41 7.67
C GLY A 137 7.74 6.03 6.27
N ASN A 138 7.18 6.96 5.48
CA ASN A 138 6.93 6.73 4.06
C ASN A 138 8.22 6.95 3.26
N LEU A 139 8.94 5.86 2.97
CA LEU A 139 10.23 5.88 2.29
C LEU A 139 10.13 6.26 0.80
N GLY A 140 8.91 6.34 0.30
CA GLY A 140 8.60 6.92 -1.00
C GLY A 140 8.03 5.96 -2.03
N ALA A 141 7.40 6.61 -3.01
CA ALA A 141 6.88 6.02 -4.22
C ALA A 141 7.94 6.06 -5.33
N THR A 142 7.88 5.12 -6.27
CA THR A 142 8.78 5.11 -7.43
C THR A 142 8.05 4.71 -8.71
N GLY A 143 8.39 5.40 -9.81
CA GLY A 143 7.94 5.04 -11.16
C GLY A 143 8.68 3.83 -11.77
N ILE A 144 9.77 3.38 -11.14
CA ILE A 144 10.52 2.19 -11.60
C ILE A 144 9.83 0.94 -11.07
N VAL A 145 9.23 0.16 -11.96
CA VAL A 145 8.50 -1.07 -11.59
C VAL A 145 9.41 -2.06 -10.87
N GLY A 146 9.04 -2.42 -9.63
CA GLY A 146 9.84 -3.31 -8.77
C GLY A 146 11.06 -2.65 -8.12
N GLY A 147 11.36 -1.37 -8.41
CA GLY A 147 12.52 -0.67 -7.85
C GLY A 147 12.43 -0.41 -6.34
N ASN A 148 11.23 -0.33 -5.79
CA ASN A 148 11.01 -0.17 -4.35
C ASN A 148 11.22 -1.45 -3.54
N ILE A 149 11.18 -2.63 -4.16
CA ILE A 149 11.29 -3.92 -3.45
C ILE A 149 12.66 -4.07 -2.78
N PRO A 150 13.80 -3.92 -3.47
CA PRO A 150 15.11 -3.96 -2.81
C PRO A 150 15.32 -2.81 -1.81
N VAL A 151 14.68 -1.65 -2.03
CA VAL A 151 14.70 -0.54 -1.03
C VAL A 151 14.03 -0.97 0.27
N ALA A 152 12.85 -1.62 0.18
CA ALA A 152 12.16 -2.15 1.35
C ALA A 152 12.99 -3.21 2.09
N VAL A 153 13.65 -4.11 1.36
CA VAL A 153 14.53 -5.12 1.95
C VAL A 153 15.73 -4.48 2.66
N GLY A 154 16.34 -3.45 2.05
CA GLY A 154 17.41 -2.68 2.70
C GLY A 154 16.95 -1.95 3.96
N ALA A 155 15.75 -1.35 3.93
CA ALA A 155 15.15 -0.72 5.10
C ALA A 155 14.87 -1.74 6.21
N ALA A 156 14.32 -2.91 5.87
CA ALA A 156 14.06 -3.99 6.83
C ALA A 156 15.36 -4.54 7.44
N LEU A 157 16.41 -4.68 6.66
CA LEU A 157 17.73 -5.04 7.16
C LEU A 157 18.23 -4.02 8.19
N ALA A 158 18.08 -2.74 7.91
CA ALA A 158 18.44 -1.68 8.85
C ALA A 158 17.63 -1.79 10.15
N GLN A 159 16.30 -2.02 10.08
CA GLN A 159 15.48 -2.19 11.28
C GLN A 159 15.91 -3.40 12.10
N LYS A 160 16.23 -4.52 11.46
CA LYS A 160 16.76 -5.71 12.13
C LYS A 160 18.10 -5.46 12.82
N LEU A 161 19.05 -4.85 12.11
CA LEU A 161 20.38 -4.55 12.67
C LEU A 161 20.33 -3.55 13.83
N MET A 162 19.43 -2.58 13.77
CA MET A 162 19.20 -1.60 14.84
C MET A 162 18.31 -2.13 15.97
N ASN A 163 17.74 -3.33 15.81
CA ASN A 163 16.83 -3.96 16.76
C ASN A 163 15.66 -3.06 17.19
N THR A 164 15.02 -2.40 16.22
CA THR A 164 13.95 -1.41 16.49
C THR A 164 12.59 -2.05 16.73
N GLY A 165 12.38 -3.30 16.32
CA GLY A 165 11.08 -3.97 16.31
C GLY A 165 10.11 -3.45 15.23
N LYS A 166 10.54 -2.55 14.35
CA LYS A 166 9.71 -2.02 13.26
C LYS A 166 9.66 -2.98 12.09
N VAL A 167 8.52 -2.95 11.38
CA VAL A 167 8.34 -3.69 10.13
C VAL A 167 8.32 -2.73 8.94
N VAL A 168 8.54 -3.29 7.75
CA VAL A 168 8.46 -2.54 6.48
C VAL A 168 7.38 -3.15 5.61
N LEU A 169 6.37 -2.37 5.23
CA LEU A 169 5.36 -2.78 4.26
C LEU A 169 5.80 -2.35 2.86
N CYS A 170 5.92 -3.31 1.95
CA CYS A 170 6.36 -3.09 0.58
C CYS A 170 5.20 -3.32 -0.39
N PHE A 171 4.62 -2.25 -0.93
CA PHE A 171 3.55 -2.34 -1.93
C PHE A 171 4.12 -2.40 -3.34
N PHE A 172 3.59 -3.28 -4.19
CA PHE A 172 3.93 -3.34 -5.62
C PHE A 172 2.85 -4.08 -6.41
N GLY A 173 2.75 -3.77 -7.70
CA GLY A 173 1.77 -4.41 -8.59
C GLY A 173 2.20 -5.82 -9.03
N ASP A 174 1.25 -6.62 -9.53
CA ASP A 174 1.46 -7.97 -10.05
C ASP A 174 2.56 -8.03 -11.13
N GLY A 175 2.64 -7.03 -12.01
CA GLY A 175 3.70 -6.96 -13.03
C GLY A 175 5.12 -6.92 -12.46
N ALA A 176 5.31 -6.33 -11.29
CA ALA A 176 6.63 -6.26 -10.64
C ALA A 176 7.17 -7.64 -10.25
N THR A 177 6.30 -8.62 -10.02
CA THR A 177 6.70 -9.98 -9.64
C THR A 177 7.47 -10.74 -10.74
N ASN A 178 7.52 -10.20 -11.95
CA ASN A 178 8.29 -10.76 -13.08
C ASN A 178 9.67 -10.09 -13.27
N THR A 179 10.04 -9.14 -12.40
CA THR A 179 11.35 -8.47 -12.47
C THR A 179 12.41 -9.24 -11.70
N GLY A 180 13.68 -9.11 -12.10
CA GLY A 180 14.82 -9.66 -11.35
C GLY A 180 14.86 -9.15 -9.90
N ASN A 181 14.63 -7.84 -9.71
CA ASN A 181 14.61 -7.20 -8.40
C ASN A 181 13.66 -7.89 -7.40
N PHE A 182 12.48 -8.35 -7.88
CA PHE A 182 11.55 -9.11 -7.04
C PHE A 182 12.20 -10.40 -6.53
N HIS A 183 12.73 -11.21 -7.44
CA HIS A 183 13.29 -12.52 -7.11
C HIS A 183 14.52 -12.43 -6.19
N GLU A 184 15.42 -11.50 -6.47
CA GLU A 184 16.62 -11.25 -5.67
C GLU A 184 16.27 -10.75 -4.27
N ALA A 185 15.38 -9.77 -4.19
CA ALA A 185 14.95 -9.17 -2.93
C ALA A 185 14.18 -10.16 -2.04
N MET A 186 13.26 -10.94 -2.61
CA MET A 186 12.54 -12.00 -1.90
C MET A 186 13.50 -13.03 -1.31
N ASN A 187 14.49 -13.46 -2.08
CA ASN A 187 15.49 -14.42 -1.61
C ASN A 187 16.34 -13.85 -0.46
N MET A 188 16.79 -12.60 -0.57
CA MET A 188 17.55 -11.93 0.50
C MET A 188 16.71 -11.76 1.76
N ALA A 189 15.46 -11.32 1.62
CA ALA A 189 14.55 -11.15 2.75
C ALA A 189 14.31 -12.46 3.50
N SER A 190 14.16 -13.56 2.77
CA SER A 190 13.99 -14.90 3.34
C SER A 190 15.22 -15.39 4.08
N ILE A 191 16.39 -15.39 3.44
CA ILE A 191 17.64 -15.90 4.02
C ILE A 191 18.01 -15.16 5.31
N TRP A 192 17.68 -13.89 5.39
CA TRP A 192 18.02 -13.05 6.54
C TRP A 192 16.86 -12.84 7.50
N ASP A 193 15.71 -13.52 7.34
CA ASP A 193 14.52 -13.35 8.18
C ASP A 193 14.22 -11.88 8.47
N LEU A 194 14.08 -11.09 7.39
CA LEU A 194 13.89 -9.64 7.52
C LEU A 194 12.44 -9.28 7.86
N PRO A 195 12.21 -8.25 8.68
CA PRO A 195 10.87 -7.78 9.04
C PRO A 195 10.24 -6.97 7.90
N VAL A 196 10.00 -7.62 6.76
CA VAL A 196 9.37 -7.04 5.57
C VAL A 196 8.16 -7.85 5.15
N ILE A 197 7.08 -7.16 4.82
CA ILE A 197 5.82 -7.73 4.35
C ILE A 197 5.60 -7.24 2.92
N PHE A 198 5.44 -8.17 2.00
CA PHE A 198 5.27 -7.90 0.58
C PHE A 198 3.79 -7.91 0.20
N ILE A 199 3.24 -6.76 -0.20
CA ILE A 199 1.85 -6.59 -0.61
C ILE A 199 1.79 -6.49 -2.13
N VAL A 200 1.22 -7.52 -2.77
CA VAL A 200 1.00 -7.53 -4.22
C VAL A 200 -0.39 -7.02 -4.53
N GLU A 201 -0.47 -5.83 -5.10
CA GLU A 201 -1.72 -5.25 -5.62
C GLU A 201 -2.01 -5.87 -6.98
N ASN A 202 -2.78 -6.96 -6.97
CA ASN A 202 -3.04 -7.74 -8.16
C ASN A 202 -4.28 -7.21 -8.91
N ASN A 203 -4.10 -6.16 -9.68
CA ASN A 203 -5.12 -5.60 -10.57
C ASN A 203 -5.24 -6.36 -11.90
N GLN A 204 -4.56 -7.52 -12.05
CA GLN A 204 -4.58 -8.44 -13.18
C GLN A 204 -3.92 -7.91 -14.47
N TYR A 205 -3.32 -6.71 -14.46
CA TYR A 205 -2.70 -6.12 -15.65
C TYR A 205 -1.39 -5.39 -15.34
N ALA A 206 -0.36 -5.70 -16.10
CA ALA A 206 0.85 -4.88 -16.20
C ALA A 206 0.79 -4.08 -17.51
N MET A 207 0.42 -2.81 -17.45
CA MET A 207 0.01 -2.00 -18.60
C MET A 207 -1.09 -2.68 -19.41
N SER A 208 -0.77 -3.18 -20.60
CA SER A 208 -1.71 -3.89 -21.51
C SER A 208 -1.60 -5.42 -21.43
N VAL A 209 -0.68 -5.96 -20.62
CA VAL A 209 -0.45 -7.41 -20.53
C VAL A 209 -1.21 -7.99 -19.34
N PRO A 210 -2.22 -8.86 -19.57
CA PRO A 210 -2.95 -9.50 -18.49
C PRO A 210 -2.07 -10.55 -17.79
N TRP A 211 -2.28 -10.71 -16.45
CA TRP A 211 -1.57 -11.68 -15.61
C TRP A 211 -1.47 -13.08 -16.23
N LYS A 212 -2.58 -13.58 -16.76
CA LYS A 212 -2.67 -14.92 -17.40
C LYS A 212 -1.72 -15.14 -18.58
N LYS A 213 -1.26 -14.06 -19.22
CA LYS A 213 -0.24 -14.14 -20.27
C LYS A 213 1.18 -13.98 -19.75
N ALA A 214 1.35 -13.37 -18.57
CA ALA A 214 2.65 -13.07 -17.98
C ALA A 214 3.12 -14.11 -16.96
N SER A 215 2.19 -14.93 -16.41
CA SER A 215 2.50 -15.94 -15.41
C SER A 215 1.77 -17.26 -15.68
N LYS A 216 2.43 -18.38 -15.38
CA LYS A 216 1.79 -19.72 -15.35
C LYS A 216 1.11 -20.01 -14.03
N LEU A 217 1.46 -19.27 -12.97
CA LEU A 217 0.85 -19.43 -11.65
C LEU A 217 -0.50 -18.71 -11.61
N PRO A 218 -1.52 -19.28 -10.96
CA PRO A 218 -2.84 -18.65 -10.83
C PRO A 218 -2.77 -17.36 -10.03
N ASN A 219 -1.95 -17.33 -8.95
CA ASN A 219 -1.81 -16.17 -8.08
C ASN A 219 -0.36 -15.76 -7.91
N ALA A 220 -0.12 -14.47 -7.65
CA ALA A 220 1.21 -13.97 -7.32
C ALA A 220 1.72 -14.53 -5.97
N ALA A 221 0.81 -14.77 -5.02
CA ALA A 221 1.11 -15.36 -3.72
C ALA A 221 1.76 -16.74 -3.80
N ASP A 222 1.47 -17.52 -4.86
CA ASP A 222 2.03 -18.87 -5.05
C ASP A 222 3.56 -18.85 -5.23
N ARG A 223 4.13 -17.69 -5.60
CA ARG A 223 5.59 -17.51 -5.70
C ARG A 223 6.30 -17.54 -4.35
N ALA A 224 5.60 -17.23 -3.27
CA ALA A 224 6.17 -17.17 -1.92
C ALA A 224 6.78 -18.51 -1.49
N ALA A 225 6.19 -19.62 -1.91
CA ALA A 225 6.67 -20.97 -1.62
C ALA A 225 8.11 -21.21 -2.12
N ALA A 226 8.52 -20.58 -3.22
CA ALA A 226 9.88 -20.70 -3.77
C ALA A 226 10.96 -20.10 -2.84
N TYR A 227 10.55 -19.23 -1.91
CA TYR A 227 11.43 -18.57 -0.94
C TYR A 227 11.18 -19.06 0.51
N GLY A 228 10.38 -20.10 0.69
CA GLY A 228 10.03 -20.60 2.03
C GLY A 228 9.18 -19.61 2.86
N MET A 229 8.52 -18.66 2.20
CA MET A 229 7.63 -17.69 2.83
C MET A 229 6.16 -18.11 2.74
N PRO A 230 5.30 -17.75 3.69
CA PRO A 230 3.86 -17.89 3.52
C PRO A 230 3.35 -16.91 2.47
N GLY A 231 2.42 -17.39 1.62
CA GLY A 231 1.70 -16.57 0.64
C GLY A 231 0.21 -16.68 0.87
N VAL A 232 -0.48 -15.54 0.97
CA VAL A 232 -1.92 -15.46 1.24
C VAL A 232 -2.59 -14.66 0.12
N VAL A 233 -3.73 -15.15 -0.36
CA VAL A 233 -4.60 -14.42 -1.31
C VAL A 233 -5.77 -13.85 -0.52
N VAL A 234 -6.00 -12.55 -0.67
CA VAL A 234 -7.02 -11.80 0.07
C VAL A 234 -7.90 -11.04 -0.92
N ASP A 235 -9.18 -10.89 -0.59
CA ASP A 235 -10.05 -9.97 -1.33
C ASP A 235 -9.62 -8.53 -1.04
N GLY A 236 -8.95 -7.90 -2.00
CA GLY A 236 -8.47 -6.51 -1.91
C GLY A 236 -9.58 -5.45 -1.90
N MET A 237 -10.85 -5.83 -2.07
CA MET A 237 -12.01 -4.94 -1.94
C MET A 237 -12.59 -4.93 -0.52
N ASP A 238 -12.15 -5.86 0.34
CA ASP A 238 -12.58 -5.95 1.73
C ASP A 238 -11.48 -5.44 2.67
N VAL A 239 -11.67 -4.24 3.20
CA VAL A 239 -10.71 -3.57 4.08
C VAL A 239 -10.40 -4.36 5.35
N LEU A 240 -11.39 -5.08 5.91
CA LEU A 240 -11.21 -5.87 7.13
C LEU A 240 -10.44 -7.17 6.84
N ALA A 241 -10.71 -7.81 5.70
CA ALA A 241 -9.96 -8.98 5.26
C ALA A 241 -8.49 -8.63 4.99
N VAL A 242 -8.23 -7.51 4.33
CA VAL A 242 -6.87 -7.00 4.11
C VAL A 242 -6.17 -6.73 5.44
N ARG A 243 -6.83 -5.99 6.35
CA ARG A 243 -6.26 -5.68 7.67
C ARG A 243 -5.90 -6.94 8.46
N GLY A 244 -6.81 -7.91 8.54
CA GLY A 244 -6.57 -9.15 9.28
C GLY A 244 -5.38 -9.95 8.73
N ALA A 245 -5.29 -10.08 7.41
CA ALA A 245 -4.17 -10.77 6.78
C ALA A 245 -2.83 -10.05 7.01
N VAL A 246 -2.82 -8.71 6.92
CA VAL A 246 -1.60 -7.92 7.16
C VAL A 246 -1.22 -7.94 8.64
N LEU A 247 -2.20 -7.89 9.57
CA LEU A 247 -1.94 -7.99 11.00
C LEU A 247 -1.22 -9.30 11.35
N SER A 248 -1.70 -10.43 10.84
CA SER A 248 -1.04 -11.73 11.02
C SER A 248 0.37 -11.76 10.43
N ALA A 249 0.59 -11.08 9.30
CA ALA A 249 1.92 -10.95 8.70
C ALA A 249 2.84 -10.05 9.53
N VAL A 250 2.33 -8.97 10.11
CA VAL A 250 3.06 -8.07 11.03
C VAL A 250 3.49 -8.82 12.29
N GLU A 251 2.58 -9.56 12.92
CA GLU A 251 2.89 -10.38 14.10
C GLU A 251 4.01 -11.39 13.83
N ARG A 252 3.98 -12.03 12.66
CA ARG A 252 5.04 -12.94 12.23
C ARG A 252 6.36 -12.23 11.99
N ALA A 253 6.34 -11.01 11.44
CA ALA A 253 7.54 -10.27 11.03
C ALA A 253 8.28 -9.63 12.22
N ARG A 254 7.58 -9.29 13.31
CA ARG A 254 8.16 -8.79 14.57
C ARG A 254 8.76 -9.93 15.40
#